data_ff2d23cd3ea38f952e80e3b92a49936c
#
_entry.id   ff2d23cd3ea38f952e80e3b92a49936c
#
_cell.length_a   1.000
_cell.length_b   1.000
_cell.length_c   1.000
_cell.angle_alpha   90.00
_cell.angle_beta   90.00
_cell.angle_gamma   90.00
#
_symmetry.space_group_name_H-M   'P 1'
#
loop_
_entity.id
_entity.type
_entity.pdbx_description
1 polymer ?
#
loop_
_entity_poly.entity_id
_entity_poly.type
_entity_poly.pdbx_seq_one_letter_code
_entity_poly.pdbx_strand_id
1 'polypeptide(L)'
;MKYFFAKLHPPRADFPRTMTPDELALMQQHAAYIRTFAEKRWAVAFGPVADPQGTYGIGVWEVPDEVDVAALSAEDPVIKANRGFRYEVHPMMSMIARK
;
A
#
# COMPACT_ATOMS: atom_id res chain seq x y z
N MET A 1 -11.41 -10.27 -13.48
CA MET A 1 -10.46 -9.48 -12.64
C MET A 1 -11.18 -8.36 -11.94
N LYS A 2 -10.73 -8.04 -10.73
CA LYS A 2 -11.20 -6.88 -9.98
C LYS A 2 -10.06 -5.91 -9.77
N TYR A 3 -10.40 -4.65 -9.59
CA TYR A 3 -9.43 -3.56 -9.46
C TYR A 3 -9.70 -2.80 -8.18
N PHE A 4 -8.62 -2.39 -7.48
CA PHE A 4 -8.73 -1.65 -6.23
C PHE A 4 -7.71 -0.54 -6.18
N PHE A 5 -8.11 0.56 -5.54
CA PHE A 5 -7.22 1.65 -5.15
C PHE A 5 -7.00 1.56 -3.65
N ALA A 6 -5.76 1.63 -3.23
CA ALA A 6 -5.40 1.59 -1.83
C ALA A 6 -4.62 2.84 -1.46
N LYS A 7 -4.89 3.38 -0.27
CA LYS A 7 -4.17 4.52 0.28
C LYS A 7 -3.63 4.10 1.64
N LEU A 8 -2.32 4.22 1.83
CA LEU A 8 -1.67 3.89 3.09
C LEU A 8 -1.35 5.19 3.82
N HIS A 9 -2.01 5.39 4.97
CA HIS A 9 -1.80 6.56 5.81
C HIS A 9 -0.70 6.25 6.82
N PRO A 10 0.40 7.04 6.84
CA PRO A 10 1.43 6.88 7.86
C PRO A 10 0.95 7.42 9.20
N PRO A 11 1.69 7.19 10.30
CA PRO A 11 1.24 7.62 11.63
C PRO A 11 1.24 9.14 11.81
N ARG A 12 1.95 9.90 10.97
CA ARG A 12 2.01 11.37 11.06
C ARG A 12 2.33 11.98 9.71
N ALA A 13 1.95 13.25 9.53
CA ALA A 13 2.03 13.93 8.23
C ALA A 13 3.46 14.09 7.73
N ASP A 14 4.42 14.30 8.64
CA ASP A 14 5.84 14.51 8.29
C ASP A 14 6.67 13.21 8.40
N PHE A 15 6.02 12.08 8.29
CA PHE A 15 6.64 10.76 8.49
C PHE A 15 7.97 10.59 7.76
N PRO A 16 8.12 10.96 6.45
CA PRO A 16 9.39 10.72 5.77
C PRO A 16 10.59 11.46 6.39
N ARG A 17 10.35 12.63 6.99
CA ARG A 17 11.41 13.43 7.60
C ARG A 17 11.69 13.04 9.04
N THR A 18 10.75 12.35 9.69
CA THR A 18 10.86 12.01 11.11
C THR A 18 10.88 10.51 11.35
N MET A 19 11.08 9.73 10.29
CA MET A 19 11.09 8.28 10.35
C MET A 19 12.20 7.78 11.28
N THR A 20 11.80 6.92 12.23
CA THR A 20 12.78 6.27 13.12
C THR A 20 13.42 5.07 12.41
N PRO A 21 14.57 4.56 12.92
CA PRO A 21 15.15 3.33 12.34
C PRO A 21 14.21 2.13 12.33
N ASP A 22 13.38 1.97 13.36
CA ASP A 22 12.38 0.90 13.40
C ASP A 22 11.33 1.08 12.33
N GLU A 23 10.92 2.32 12.09
CA GLU A 23 9.94 2.63 11.04
C GLU A 23 10.52 2.41 9.64
N LEU A 24 11.80 2.75 9.46
CA LEU A 24 12.49 2.45 8.20
C LEU A 24 12.50 0.95 7.93
N ALA A 25 12.79 0.14 8.95
CA ALA A 25 12.75 -1.31 8.82
C ALA A 25 11.37 -1.82 8.43
N LEU A 26 10.31 -1.24 9.01
CA LEU A 26 8.94 -1.57 8.65
C LEU A 26 8.63 -1.21 7.20
N MET A 27 9.11 -0.07 6.72
CA MET A 27 8.89 0.33 5.33
C MET A 27 9.61 -0.61 4.37
N GLN A 28 10.78 -1.12 4.75
CA GLN A 28 11.49 -2.11 3.94
C GLN A 28 10.72 -3.43 3.88
N GLN A 29 10.13 -3.85 4.99
CA GLN A 29 9.29 -5.05 5.04
C GLN A 29 8.01 -4.88 4.23
N HIS A 30 7.39 -3.70 4.31
CA HIS A 30 6.24 -3.34 3.49
C HIS A 30 6.57 -3.46 2.00
N ALA A 31 7.68 -2.86 1.58
CA ALA A 31 8.11 -2.90 0.17
C ALA A 31 8.34 -4.34 -0.30
N ALA A 32 8.99 -5.17 0.52
CA ALA A 32 9.22 -6.58 0.19
C ALA A 32 7.89 -7.34 0.04
N TYR A 33 6.94 -7.07 0.95
CA TYR A 33 5.62 -7.69 0.90
C TYR A 33 4.89 -7.34 -0.40
N ILE A 34 4.86 -6.05 -0.76
CA ILE A 34 4.18 -5.60 -1.97
C ILE A 34 4.88 -6.15 -3.23
N ARG A 35 6.21 -6.26 -3.23
CA ARG A 35 6.95 -6.81 -4.37
C ARG A 35 6.53 -8.25 -4.69
N THR A 36 6.17 -9.05 -3.69
CA THR A 36 5.69 -10.41 -3.96
C THR A 36 4.42 -10.40 -4.79
N PHE A 37 3.56 -9.40 -4.61
CA PHE A 37 2.34 -9.27 -5.40
C PHE A 37 2.58 -8.60 -6.74
N ALA A 38 3.59 -7.74 -6.85
CA ALA A 38 4.02 -7.21 -8.14
C ALA A 38 4.53 -8.33 -9.05
N GLU A 39 5.29 -9.28 -8.47
CA GLU A 39 5.77 -10.44 -9.20
C GLU A 39 4.63 -11.34 -9.67
N LYS A 40 3.56 -11.44 -8.90
CA LYS A 40 2.34 -12.15 -9.32
C LYS A 40 1.51 -11.37 -10.33
N ARG A 41 1.88 -10.13 -10.60
CA ARG A 41 1.16 -9.19 -11.46
C ARG A 41 -0.19 -8.76 -10.87
N TRP A 42 -0.36 -8.88 -9.57
CA TRP A 42 -1.53 -8.39 -8.85
C TRP A 42 -1.39 -6.93 -8.42
N ALA A 43 -0.18 -6.54 -7.98
CA ALA A 43 0.11 -5.14 -7.66
C ALA A 43 0.58 -4.46 -8.94
N VAL A 44 -0.21 -3.49 -9.42
CA VAL A 44 0.08 -2.78 -10.67
C VAL A 44 1.12 -1.69 -10.44
N ALA A 45 0.93 -0.89 -9.39
CA ALA A 45 1.83 0.20 -9.05
C ALA A 45 1.63 0.57 -7.59
N PHE A 46 2.73 0.82 -6.87
CA PHE A 46 2.70 1.26 -5.49
C PHE A 46 3.81 2.29 -5.31
N GLY A 47 3.54 3.32 -4.53
CA GLY A 47 4.56 4.30 -4.23
C GLY A 47 4.08 5.40 -3.30
N PRO A 48 5.01 6.17 -2.74
CA PRO A 48 4.67 7.31 -1.89
C PRO A 48 4.28 8.52 -2.72
N VAL A 49 3.38 9.33 -2.18
CA VAL A 49 2.92 10.59 -2.79
C VAL A 49 3.38 11.75 -1.91
N ALA A 50 4.07 12.70 -2.53
CA ALA A 50 4.58 13.89 -1.84
C ALA A 50 3.51 14.98 -1.85
N ASP A 51 2.53 14.84 -0.96
CA ASP A 51 1.47 15.83 -0.80
C ASP A 51 1.96 16.88 0.20
N PRO A 52 1.85 18.18 -0.11
CA PRO A 52 2.28 19.23 0.84
C PRO A 52 1.59 19.15 2.21
N GLN A 53 0.39 18.59 2.26
CA GLN A 53 -0.35 18.45 3.53
C GLN A 53 0.02 17.19 4.31
N GLY A 54 0.81 16.30 3.72
CA GLY A 54 1.24 15.08 4.37
C GLY A 54 1.44 13.96 3.37
N THR A 55 2.58 13.31 3.45
CA THR A 55 2.92 12.18 2.58
C THR A 55 2.05 10.98 2.90
N TYR A 56 1.62 10.25 1.87
CA TYR A 56 0.92 8.99 2.02
C TYR A 56 1.37 8.04 0.91
N GLY A 57 1.04 6.76 1.04
CA GLY A 57 1.29 5.79 -0.01
C GLY A 57 0.05 5.52 -0.83
N ILE A 58 0.22 5.22 -2.12
CA ILE A 58 -0.88 4.71 -2.94
C ILE A 58 -0.52 3.36 -3.51
N GLY A 59 -1.55 2.58 -3.81
CA GLY A 59 -1.39 1.34 -4.51
C GLY A 59 -2.58 1.09 -5.43
N VAL A 60 -2.30 0.39 -6.52
CA VAL A 60 -3.33 -0.02 -7.47
C VAL A 60 -3.19 -1.52 -7.67
N TRP A 61 -4.31 -2.23 -7.51
CA TRP A 61 -4.37 -3.69 -7.61
C TRP A 61 -5.21 -4.14 -8.79
N GLU A 62 -4.76 -5.19 -9.44
CA GLU A 62 -5.57 -5.95 -10.39
C GLU A 62 -5.48 -7.42 -9.97
N VAL A 63 -6.58 -7.97 -9.47
CA VAL A 63 -6.56 -9.30 -8.82
C VAL A 63 -7.66 -10.19 -9.38
N PRO A 64 -7.49 -11.52 -9.28
CA PRO A 64 -8.58 -12.45 -9.57
C PRO A 64 -9.82 -12.14 -8.72
N ASP A 65 -10.99 -12.49 -9.23
CA ASP A 65 -12.25 -12.11 -8.59
C ASP A 65 -12.40 -12.65 -7.17
N GLU A 66 -11.78 -13.78 -6.86
CA GLU A 66 -11.86 -14.41 -5.54
C GLU A 66 -10.88 -13.82 -4.51
N VAL A 67 -9.98 -12.94 -4.91
CA VAL A 67 -8.99 -12.36 -4.00
C VAL A 67 -9.58 -11.20 -3.22
N ASP A 68 -9.39 -11.21 -1.91
CA ASP A 68 -9.82 -10.15 -1.00
C ASP A 68 -8.65 -9.22 -0.70
N VAL A 69 -8.62 -8.05 -1.35
CA VAL A 69 -7.55 -7.07 -1.19
C VAL A 69 -7.52 -6.49 0.22
N ALA A 70 -8.68 -6.34 0.86
CA ALA A 70 -8.72 -5.88 2.25
C ALA A 70 -8.00 -6.86 3.17
N ALA A 71 -8.16 -8.16 2.94
CA ALA A 71 -7.45 -9.19 3.70
C ALA A 71 -5.95 -9.15 3.44
N LEU A 72 -5.53 -8.96 2.18
CA LEU A 72 -4.11 -8.81 1.84
C LEU A 72 -3.51 -7.59 2.52
N SER A 73 -4.26 -6.48 2.54
CA SER A 73 -3.81 -5.24 3.17
C SER A 73 -3.64 -5.41 4.69
N ALA A 74 -4.52 -6.17 5.33
CA ALA A 74 -4.42 -6.45 6.77
C ALA A 74 -3.18 -7.26 7.13
N GLU A 75 -2.63 -8.03 6.19
CA GLU A 75 -1.43 -8.85 6.41
C GLU A 75 -0.12 -8.11 6.11
N ASP A 76 -0.19 -6.89 5.63
CA ASP A 76 1.01 -6.08 5.40
C ASP A 76 1.76 -5.87 6.73
N PRO A 77 3.08 -6.08 6.76
CA PRO A 77 3.86 -5.90 7.99
C PRO A 77 3.66 -4.55 8.68
N VAL A 78 3.45 -3.46 7.92
CA VAL A 78 3.22 -2.13 8.53
C VAL A 78 1.90 -2.08 9.30
N ILE A 79 0.90 -2.86 8.90
CA ILE A 79 -0.38 -2.93 9.59
C ILE A 79 -0.27 -3.87 10.79
N LYS A 80 0.36 -5.03 10.61
CA LYS A 80 0.51 -6.02 11.68
C LYS A 80 1.35 -5.49 12.84
N ALA A 81 2.28 -4.58 12.57
CA ALA A 81 3.11 -3.96 13.60
C ALA A 81 2.31 -3.08 14.54
N ASN A 82 1.12 -2.63 14.14
CA ASN A 82 0.23 -1.80 14.95
C ASN A 82 0.90 -0.51 15.44
N ARG A 83 1.55 0.20 14.53
CA ARG A 83 2.33 1.41 14.81
C ARG A 83 1.68 2.67 14.23
N GLY A 84 0.36 2.66 14.00
CA GLY A 84 -0.38 3.82 13.54
C GLY A 84 -0.55 3.94 12.03
N PHE A 85 -0.06 2.99 11.26
CA PHE A 85 -0.36 2.92 9.84
C PHE A 85 -1.76 2.36 9.63
N ARG A 86 -2.46 2.86 8.60
CA ARG A 86 -3.77 2.30 8.24
C ARG A 86 -3.96 2.36 6.73
N TYR A 87 -4.65 1.36 6.21
CA TYR A 87 -5.05 1.33 4.81
C TYR A 87 -6.48 1.82 4.65
N GLU A 88 -6.69 2.47 3.52
CA GLU A 88 -8.00 2.81 3.00
C GLU A 88 -8.08 2.14 1.63
N VAL A 89 -9.04 1.22 1.43
CA VAL A 89 -9.13 0.40 0.21
C VAL A 89 -10.49 0.62 -0.43
N HIS A 90 -10.50 0.95 -1.71
CA HIS A 90 -11.73 1.19 -2.46
C HIS A 90 -11.73 0.37 -3.75
N PRO A 91 -12.84 -0.29 -4.11
CA PRO A 91 -12.94 -0.93 -5.41
C PRO A 91 -13.00 0.13 -6.51
N MET A 92 -12.34 -0.16 -7.64
CA MET A 92 -12.42 0.67 -8.84
C MET A 92 -13.40 0.03 -9.81
N MET A 93 -14.19 0.85 -10.48
CA MET A 93 -15.19 0.35 -11.44
C MET A 93 -14.51 -0.19 -12.69
N SER A 94 -13.38 0.38 -13.07
CA SER A 94 -12.59 -0.06 -14.22
C SER A 94 -11.19 0.52 -14.08
N MET A 95 -10.27 0.04 -14.90
CA MET A 95 -8.90 0.54 -14.87
C MET A 95 -8.34 0.53 -16.28
N ILE A 96 -7.68 1.63 -16.66
CA ILE A 96 -6.87 1.70 -17.87
C ILE A 96 -5.42 1.74 -17.41
N ALA A 97 -4.65 0.75 -17.81
CA ALA A 97 -3.23 0.67 -17.46
C ALA A 97 -2.41 0.54 -18.76
N ARG A 98 -1.19 1.06 -18.73
CA ARG A 98 -0.27 0.84 -19.86
C ARG A 98 0.05 -0.65 -19.96
N LYS A 99 0.40 -1.07 -21.14
CA LYS A 99 0.79 -2.46 -21.42
C LYS A 99 2.29 -2.63 -21.45
#